data_8bcada5769330f153d58bcc756962f9b
#
_entry.id   8bcada5769330f153d58bcc756962f9b
#
_cell.length_a   1.000
_cell.length_b   1.000
_cell.length_c   1.000
_cell.angle_alpha   90.00
_cell.angle_beta   90.00
_cell.angle_gamma   90.00
#
_symmetry.space_group_name_H-M   'P 1'
#
loop_
_entity.id
_entity.type
_entity.pdbx_description
1 polymer ?
#
loop_
_entity_poly.entity_id
_entity_poly.type
_entity_poly.pdbx_seq_one_letter_code
_entity_poly.pdbx_strand_id
1 'polypeptide(L)'
;MNEYSIERIKLPMQELVGPIRHLLGQLTTKEVEFDLEALERIVLSPSSELFILRGEEVVGMLTIGIYSSPTGRKVWVEDVVVDSRWRGQGLGRELINEAMKYCQRELAPCTLMLTSNPARIEANELYRTSGFEPKHTNVYKYDCL
;
A
#
# COMPACT_ATOMS: atom_id res chain seq x y z
N MET A 1 23.92 -9.56 -4.85
CA MET A 1 23.14 -8.36 -4.56
C MET A 1 21.77 -8.50 -5.18
N ASN A 2 20.72 -8.41 -4.36
CA ASN A 2 19.36 -8.54 -4.87
C ASN A 2 18.89 -7.20 -5.41
N GLU A 3 18.47 -7.22 -6.65
CA GLU A 3 17.87 -6.04 -7.26
C GLU A 3 16.35 -6.10 -7.10
N TYR A 4 15.80 -5.00 -6.61
CA TYR A 4 14.36 -4.84 -6.46
C TYR A 4 13.90 -3.63 -7.25
N SER A 5 12.69 -3.71 -7.76
CA SER A 5 12.04 -2.58 -8.41
C SER A 5 10.61 -2.45 -7.91
N ILE A 6 10.10 -1.24 -7.96
CA ILE A 6 8.71 -0.97 -7.61
C ILE A 6 8.02 -0.47 -8.88
N GLU A 7 6.93 -1.13 -9.21
CA GLU A 7 6.18 -0.85 -10.42
C GLU A 7 4.76 -0.44 -10.06
N ARG A 8 4.31 0.68 -10.62
CA ARG A 8 2.91 1.07 -10.54
C ARG A 8 2.16 0.29 -11.62
N ILE A 9 1.21 -0.52 -11.20
CA ILE A 9 0.51 -1.43 -12.10
C ILE A 9 -0.56 -0.67 -12.89
N LYS A 10 -0.48 -0.74 -14.21
CA LYS A 10 -1.40 -0.06 -15.13
C LYS A 10 -2.31 -1.01 -15.87
N LEU A 11 -1.95 -2.30 -15.91
CA LEU A 11 -2.74 -3.35 -16.56
C LEU A 11 -3.03 -4.49 -15.59
N PRO A 12 -4.28 -4.94 -15.50
CA PRO A 12 -4.64 -6.05 -14.60
C PRO A 12 -4.27 -7.39 -15.22
N MET A 13 -3.07 -7.86 -14.93
CA MET A 13 -2.55 -9.12 -15.50
C MET A 13 -2.84 -10.30 -14.59
N GLN A 14 -3.35 -11.37 -15.16
CA GLN A 14 -3.71 -12.58 -14.42
C GLN A 14 -2.55 -13.12 -13.58
N GLU A 15 -1.33 -12.99 -14.04
CA GLU A 15 -0.13 -13.48 -13.35
C GLU A 15 0.13 -12.80 -12.00
N LEU A 16 -0.49 -11.65 -11.74
CA LEU A 16 -0.38 -10.97 -10.45
C LEU A 16 -1.34 -11.50 -9.39
N VAL A 17 -2.38 -12.21 -9.80
CA VAL A 17 -3.44 -12.66 -8.88
C VAL A 17 -2.90 -13.61 -7.81
N GLY A 18 -2.15 -14.62 -8.20
CA GLY A 18 -1.56 -15.59 -7.26
C GLY A 18 -0.62 -14.95 -6.25
N PRO A 19 0.38 -14.18 -6.70
CA PRO A 19 1.29 -13.48 -5.79
C PRO A 19 0.57 -12.53 -4.81
N ILE A 20 -0.43 -11.80 -5.27
CA ILE A 20 -1.20 -10.91 -4.38
C ILE A 20 -1.98 -11.72 -3.35
N ARG A 21 -2.60 -12.83 -3.75
CA ARG A 21 -3.27 -13.73 -2.78
C ARG A 21 -2.30 -14.20 -1.70
N HIS A 22 -1.09 -14.56 -2.09
CA HIS A 22 -0.07 -14.99 -1.13
C HIS A 22 0.25 -13.89 -0.12
N LEU A 23 0.42 -12.66 -0.60
CA LEU A 23 0.67 -11.52 0.27
C LEU A 23 -0.52 -11.21 1.17
N LEU A 24 -1.74 -11.31 0.66
CA LEU A 24 -2.95 -11.10 1.46
C LEU A 24 -3.04 -12.09 2.63
N GLY A 25 -2.59 -13.33 2.44
CA GLY A 25 -2.55 -14.33 3.50
C GLY A 25 -1.61 -13.95 4.65
N GLN A 26 -0.65 -13.08 4.40
CA GLN A 26 0.26 -12.57 5.42
C GLN A 26 -0.23 -11.25 6.04
N LEU A 27 -1.07 -10.52 5.33
CA LEU A 27 -1.59 -9.24 5.77
C LEU A 27 -2.75 -9.38 6.75
N THR A 28 -3.62 -10.36 6.54
CA THR A 28 -4.83 -10.56 7.33
C THR A 28 -5.10 -12.04 7.57
N THR A 29 -5.71 -12.34 8.73
CA THR A 29 -6.19 -13.70 9.03
C THR A 29 -7.57 -13.98 8.43
N LYS A 30 -8.24 -12.95 7.95
CA LYS A 30 -9.53 -13.11 7.28
C LYS A 30 -9.32 -13.70 5.89
N GLU A 31 -10.24 -14.57 5.49
CA GLU A 31 -10.25 -15.08 4.13
C GLU A 31 -10.70 -13.96 3.19
N VAL A 32 -9.85 -13.66 2.21
CA VAL A 32 -10.14 -12.64 1.20
C VAL A 32 -10.18 -13.30 -0.15
N GLU A 33 -11.32 -13.18 -0.81
CA GLU A 33 -11.43 -13.62 -2.20
C GLU A 33 -10.79 -12.57 -3.10
N PHE A 34 -9.73 -12.98 -3.79
CA PHE A 34 -9.04 -12.08 -4.71
C PHE A 34 -8.83 -12.79 -6.04
N ASP A 35 -9.46 -12.29 -7.07
CA ASP A 35 -9.41 -12.83 -8.43
C ASP A 35 -9.07 -11.71 -9.42
N LEU A 36 -9.08 -12.04 -10.72
CA LEU A 36 -8.78 -11.05 -11.75
C LEU A 36 -9.75 -9.88 -11.72
N GLU A 37 -11.02 -10.12 -11.46
CA GLU A 37 -12.02 -9.06 -11.38
C GLU A 37 -11.73 -8.10 -10.25
N ALA A 38 -11.30 -8.63 -9.08
CA ALA A 38 -10.89 -7.80 -7.96
C ALA A 38 -9.65 -6.95 -8.31
N LEU A 39 -8.70 -7.54 -9.02
CA LEU A 39 -7.53 -6.80 -9.49
C LEU A 39 -7.92 -5.69 -10.47
N GLU A 40 -8.82 -5.98 -11.40
CA GLU A 40 -9.33 -4.99 -12.35
C GLU A 40 -9.98 -3.80 -11.64
N ARG A 41 -10.77 -4.05 -10.59
CA ARG A 41 -11.41 -2.97 -9.82
C ARG A 41 -10.41 -2.01 -9.22
N ILE A 42 -9.21 -2.46 -8.88
CA ILE A 42 -8.15 -1.61 -8.34
C ILE A 42 -7.41 -0.92 -9.48
N VAL A 43 -6.90 -1.68 -10.43
CA VAL A 43 -5.98 -1.19 -11.46
C VAL A 43 -6.66 -0.23 -12.43
N LEU A 44 -7.93 -0.47 -12.76
CA LEU A 44 -8.70 0.36 -13.69
C LEU A 44 -9.42 1.50 -13.02
N SER A 45 -9.38 1.58 -11.69
CA SER A 45 -10.02 2.67 -10.95
C SER A 45 -9.17 3.95 -11.00
N PRO A 46 -9.76 5.11 -11.29
CA PRO A 46 -9.02 6.38 -11.25
C PRO A 46 -8.72 6.85 -9.82
N SER A 47 -9.31 6.21 -8.80
CA SER A 47 -9.13 6.58 -7.40
C SER A 47 -8.28 5.58 -6.62
N SER A 48 -7.58 4.67 -7.29
CA SER A 48 -6.68 3.71 -6.65
C SER A 48 -5.43 3.54 -7.49
N GLU A 49 -4.31 3.29 -6.81
CA GLU A 49 -3.06 2.88 -7.46
C GLU A 49 -2.46 1.71 -6.70
N LEU A 50 -1.99 0.73 -7.43
CA LEU A 50 -1.33 -0.45 -6.88
C LEU A 50 0.14 -0.42 -7.24
N PHE A 51 1.00 -0.54 -6.24
CA PHE A 51 2.46 -0.65 -6.40
C PHE A 51 2.89 -2.05 -6.04
N ILE A 52 3.66 -2.68 -6.90
CA ILE A 52 4.20 -4.03 -6.70
C ILE A 52 5.72 -3.91 -6.55
N LEU A 53 6.23 -4.47 -5.48
CA LEU A 53 7.66 -4.61 -5.23
C LEU A 53 8.09 -5.98 -5.76
N ARG A 54 9.02 -5.95 -6.67
CA ARG A 54 9.44 -7.14 -7.39
C ARG A 54 10.95 -7.30 -7.37
N GLY A 55 11.40 -8.50 -7.04
CA GLY A 55 12.75 -8.97 -7.32
C GLY A 55 12.66 -10.03 -8.42
N GLU A 56 13.16 -11.24 -8.18
CA GLU A 56 12.91 -12.37 -9.07
C GLU A 56 11.43 -12.77 -9.06
N GLU A 57 10.76 -12.52 -7.94
CA GLU A 57 9.33 -12.72 -7.80
C GLU A 57 8.71 -11.51 -7.10
N VAL A 58 7.39 -11.49 -7.03
CA VAL A 58 6.67 -10.44 -6.28
C VAL A 58 6.92 -10.65 -4.79
N VAL A 59 7.47 -9.63 -4.12
CA VAL A 59 7.85 -9.71 -2.71
C VAL A 59 7.12 -8.72 -1.82
N GLY A 60 6.35 -7.82 -2.39
CA GLY A 60 5.59 -6.86 -1.59
C GLY A 60 4.62 -6.06 -2.43
N MET A 61 3.74 -5.35 -1.74
CA MET A 61 2.77 -4.48 -2.39
C MET A 61 2.35 -3.35 -1.47
N LEU A 62 1.81 -2.31 -2.10
CA LEU A 62 1.19 -1.18 -1.42
C LEU A 62 0.10 -0.64 -2.33
N THR A 63 -1.03 -0.28 -1.75
CA THR A 63 -2.11 0.39 -2.48
C THR A 63 -2.30 1.79 -1.91
N ILE A 64 -2.68 2.74 -2.74
CA ILE A 64 -3.15 4.04 -2.28
C ILE A 64 -4.58 4.29 -2.79
N GLY A 65 -5.38 4.90 -1.93
CA GLY A 65 -6.71 5.41 -2.30
C GLY A 65 -6.64 6.93 -2.40
N ILE A 66 -7.34 7.50 -3.38
CA ILE A 66 -7.26 8.92 -3.69
C ILE A 66 -8.68 9.49 -3.76
N TYR A 67 -8.92 10.57 -3.03
CA TYR A 67 -10.20 11.27 -3.15
C TYR A 67 -10.04 12.76 -2.84
N SER A 68 -11.04 13.54 -3.21
CA SER A 68 -11.07 14.96 -2.91
C SER A 68 -12.29 15.28 -2.05
N SER A 69 -12.11 16.22 -1.14
CA SER A 69 -13.17 16.80 -0.33
C SER A 69 -13.01 18.33 -0.36
N PRO A 70 -13.96 19.09 0.22
CA PRO A 70 -13.84 20.56 0.22
C PRO A 70 -12.53 21.07 0.82
N THR A 71 -11.87 20.29 1.67
CA THR A 71 -10.59 20.69 2.27
C THR A 71 -9.37 20.24 1.49
N GLY A 72 -9.56 19.62 0.31
CA GLY A 72 -8.46 19.25 -0.58
C GLY A 72 -8.39 17.79 -0.91
N ARG A 73 -7.31 17.41 -1.60
CA ARG A 73 -7.06 16.03 -2.00
C ARG A 73 -6.44 15.24 -0.86
N LYS A 74 -6.99 14.07 -0.60
CA LYS A 74 -6.47 13.12 0.40
C LYS A 74 -6.06 11.84 -0.27
N VAL A 75 -4.98 11.28 0.21
CA VAL A 75 -4.44 10.00 -0.25
C VAL A 75 -4.20 9.12 0.97
N TRP A 76 -4.65 7.87 0.91
CA TRP A 76 -4.47 6.91 1.99
C TRP A 76 -3.64 5.74 1.53
N VAL A 77 -2.64 5.39 2.34
CA VAL A 77 -1.89 4.15 2.16
C VAL A 77 -2.70 2.99 2.73
N GLU A 78 -2.90 1.96 1.92
CA GLU A 78 -3.66 0.78 2.27
C GLU A 78 -2.87 -0.50 1.97
N ASP A 79 -3.05 -1.53 2.79
CA ASP A 79 -2.59 -2.88 2.52
C ASP A 79 -1.11 -2.97 2.14
N VAL A 80 -0.25 -2.39 2.98
CA VAL A 80 1.20 -2.49 2.81
C VAL A 80 1.66 -3.82 3.37
N VAL A 81 2.33 -4.63 2.56
CA VAL A 81 2.89 -5.89 3.03
C VAL A 81 4.17 -6.21 2.26
N VAL A 82 5.17 -6.69 2.99
CA VAL A 82 6.38 -7.31 2.45
C VAL A 82 6.35 -8.78 2.87
N ASP A 83 6.57 -9.68 1.93
CA ASP A 83 6.60 -11.11 2.18
C ASP A 83 7.60 -11.42 3.31
N SER A 84 7.17 -12.24 4.26
CA SER A 84 7.96 -12.55 5.47
C SER A 84 9.36 -13.06 5.16
N ARG A 85 9.54 -13.73 4.02
CA ARG A 85 10.85 -14.25 3.60
C ARG A 85 11.85 -13.16 3.24
N TRP A 86 11.39 -11.95 2.96
CA TRP A 86 12.23 -10.82 2.55
C TRP A 86 12.18 -9.62 3.49
N ARG A 87 11.63 -9.79 4.69
CA ARG A 87 11.62 -8.70 5.69
C ARG A 87 13.03 -8.45 6.23
N GLY A 88 13.20 -7.28 6.83
CA GLY A 88 14.46 -6.88 7.44
C GLY A 88 15.50 -6.31 6.46
N GLN A 89 15.09 -5.97 5.23
CA GLN A 89 15.97 -5.43 4.19
C GLN A 89 15.61 -4.00 3.80
N GLY A 90 14.71 -3.35 4.53
CA GLY A 90 14.28 -1.98 4.22
C GLY A 90 13.29 -1.88 3.07
N LEU A 91 12.68 -2.98 2.64
CA LEU A 91 11.77 -2.99 1.50
C LEU A 91 10.44 -2.29 1.78
N GLY A 92 9.95 -2.38 3.02
CA GLY A 92 8.76 -1.63 3.44
C GLY A 92 8.98 -0.13 3.34
N ARG A 93 10.16 0.33 3.74
CA ARG A 93 10.54 1.75 3.61
C ARG A 93 10.60 2.17 2.15
N GLU A 94 11.10 1.33 1.28
CA GLU A 94 11.13 1.63 -0.16
C GLU A 94 9.74 1.78 -0.75
N LEU A 95 8.79 0.91 -0.35
CA LEU A 95 7.40 1.02 -0.76
C LEU A 95 6.78 2.35 -0.31
N ILE A 96 6.97 2.71 0.95
CA ILE A 96 6.45 3.97 1.49
C ILE A 96 7.08 5.17 0.80
N ASN A 97 8.40 5.14 0.58
CA ASN A 97 9.08 6.23 -0.13
C ASN A 97 8.56 6.39 -1.55
N GLU A 98 8.28 5.29 -2.24
CA GLU A 98 7.72 5.35 -3.59
C GLU A 98 6.33 5.97 -3.60
N ALA A 99 5.48 5.62 -2.63
CA ALA A 99 4.17 6.24 -2.49
C ALA A 99 4.29 7.75 -2.25
N MET A 100 5.22 8.16 -1.39
CA MET A 100 5.46 9.58 -1.12
C MET A 100 5.94 10.32 -2.36
N LYS A 101 6.86 9.73 -3.10
CA LYS A 101 7.38 10.32 -4.35
C LYS A 101 6.27 10.46 -5.40
N TYR A 102 5.43 9.44 -5.53
CA TYR A 102 4.31 9.46 -6.44
C TYR A 102 3.33 10.58 -6.08
N CYS A 103 3.01 10.71 -4.79
CA CYS A 103 2.13 11.79 -4.32
C CYS A 103 2.72 13.17 -4.63
N GLN A 104 4.00 13.38 -4.42
CA GLN A 104 4.65 14.66 -4.70
C GLN A 104 4.70 14.97 -6.20
N ARG A 105 4.97 13.96 -7.00
CA ARG A 105 5.12 14.13 -8.45
C ARG A 105 3.79 14.24 -9.18
N GLU A 106 2.80 13.44 -8.80
CA GLU A 106 1.58 13.28 -9.59
C GLU A 106 0.31 13.84 -8.94
N LEU A 107 0.28 13.95 -7.61
CA LEU A 107 -0.96 14.26 -6.89
C LEU A 107 -0.92 15.54 -6.08
N ALA A 108 0.25 16.12 -5.85
CA ALA A 108 0.38 17.32 -5.03
C ALA A 108 -0.36 18.53 -5.64
N PRO A 109 -0.95 19.43 -4.84
CA PRO A 109 -0.95 19.35 -3.38
C PRO A 109 -1.93 18.32 -2.83
N CYS A 110 -1.47 17.53 -1.86
CA CYS A 110 -2.30 16.50 -1.22
C CYS A 110 -1.73 16.17 0.16
N THR A 111 -2.54 15.46 0.95
CA THR A 111 -2.06 14.91 2.23
C THR A 111 -2.08 13.40 2.12
N LEU A 112 -0.93 12.77 2.39
CA LEU A 112 -0.81 11.32 2.43
C LEU A 112 -0.94 10.86 3.87
N MET A 113 -1.88 9.97 4.13
CA MET A 113 -2.21 9.47 5.46
C MET A 113 -2.18 7.94 5.49
N LEU A 114 -2.00 7.40 6.68
CA LEU A 114 -2.12 5.97 6.93
C LEU A 114 -2.58 5.75 8.37
N THR A 115 -3.06 4.55 8.66
CA THR A 115 -3.33 4.13 10.02
C THR A 115 -2.41 2.98 10.39
N SER A 116 -2.01 2.92 11.66
CA SER A 116 -1.16 1.85 12.15
C SER A 116 -1.50 1.58 13.61
N ASN A 117 -1.58 0.30 13.96
CA ASN A 117 -1.82 -0.10 15.33
C ASN A 117 -0.64 0.34 16.20
N PRO A 118 -0.88 0.94 17.39
CA PRO A 118 0.21 1.34 18.30
C PRO A 118 1.15 0.19 18.69
N ALA A 119 0.69 -1.05 18.67
CA ALA A 119 1.51 -2.20 18.99
C ALA A 119 2.56 -2.54 17.92
N ARG A 120 2.41 -1.99 16.71
CA ARG A 120 3.36 -2.22 15.60
C ARG A 120 4.54 -1.27 15.72
N ILE A 121 5.42 -1.54 16.67
CA ILE A 121 6.52 -0.64 17.05
C ILE A 121 7.46 -0.35 15.88
N GLU A 122 7.88 -1.38 15.15
CA GLU A 122 8.80 -1.24 14.01
C GLU A 122 8.17 -0.47 12.86
N ALA A 123 6.92 -0.76 12.53
CA ALA A 123 6.20 -0.06 11.47
C ALA A 123 6.01 1.42 11.82
N ASN A 124 5.64 1.72 13.06
CA ASN A 124 5.46 3.09 13.51
C ASN A 124 6.78 3.87 13.47
N GLU A 125 7.88 3.24 13.84
CA GLU A 125 9.21 3.84 13.73
C GLU A 125 9.56 4.15 12.27
N LEU A 126 9.25 3.23 11.36
CA LEU A 126 9.45 3.43 9.93
C LEU A 126 8.69 4.67 9.44
N TYR A 127 7.43 4.81 9.85
CA TYR A 127 6.61 5.94 9.41
C TYR A 127 7.15 7.26 9.93
N ARG A 128 7.51 7.33 11.22
CA ARG A 128 8.09 8.55 11.79
C ARG A 128 9.40 8.95 11.13
N THR A 129 10.29 7.98 10.91
CA THR A 129 11.59 8.27 10.29
C THR A 129 11.49 8.53 8.79
N SER A 130 10.36 8.19 8.18
CA SER A 130 10.08 8.53 6.78
C SER A 130 9.48 9.93 6.60
N GLY A 131 9.08 10.58 7.69
CA GLY A 131 8.57 11.95 7.65
C GLY A 131 7.07 12.07 7.96
N PHE A 132 6.40 10.99 8.33
CA PHE A 132 5.01 11.06 8.77
C PHE A 132 4.94 11.59 10.19
N GLU A 133 3.96 12.44 10.44
CA GLU A 133 3.68 12.97 11.76
C GLU A 133 2.47 12.27 12.37
N PRO A 134 2.55 11.83 13.66
CA PRO A 134 1.37 11.28 14.33
C PRO A 134 0.26 12.32 14.40
N LYS A 135 -0.95 11.90 14.10
CA LYS A 135 -2.12 12.77 14.17
C LYS A 135 -3.01 12.33 15.32
N HIS A 136 -3.32 13.25 16.23
CA HIS A 136 -4.22 12.99 17.34
C HIS A 136 -5.65 13.00 16.85
N THR A 137 -6.20 11.81 16.62
CA THR A 137 -7.56 11.64 16.13
C THR A 137 -8.04 10.24 16.46
N ASN A 138 -9.33 10.02 16.46
CA ASN A 138 -9.91 8.70 16.57
C ASN A 138 -10.33 8.24 15.19
N VAL A 139 -10.17 6.95 14.93
CA VAL A 139 -10.66 6.32 13.71
C VAL A 139 -11.86 5.47 14.10
N TYR A 140 -12.99 5.71 13.47
CA TYR A 140 -14.22 4.95 13.69
C TYR A 140 -14.55 4.17 12.43
N LYS A 141 -15.05 2.96 12.60
CA LYS A 141 -15.51 2.18 11.46
C LYS A 141 -16.94 1.71 11.67
N TYR A 142 -17.69 1.62 10.59
CA TYR A 142 -19.03 1.07 10.56
C TYR A 142 -19.12 0.19 9.32
N ASP A 143 -19.42 -1.10 9.52
CA ASP A 143 -19.51 -2.04 8.39
C ASP A 143 -20.89 -1.98 7.76
N CYS A 144 -20.93 -1.64 6.49
CA CYS A 144 -22.16 -1.65 5.70
C CYS A 144 -22.29 -3.04 5.08
N LEU A 145 -23.34 -3.78 5.47
CA LEU A 145 -23.56 -5.15 5.04
C LEU A 145 -24.76 -5.28 4.10
#